data_02c14aaf5cb4412c4a2b2ebc0996e2a7
#
_entry.id   02c14aaf5cb4412c4a2b2ebc0996e2a7
#
_cell.length_a   1.000
_cell.length_b   1.000
_cell.length_c   1.000
_cell.angle_alpha   90.00
_cell.angle_beta   90.00
_cell.angle_gamma   90.00
#
_symmetry.space_group_name_H-M   'P 1'
#
loop_
_entity.id
_entity.type
_entity.pdbx_description
1 polymer ?
#
loop_
_entity_poly.entity_id
_entity_poly.type
_entity_poly.pdbx_seq_one_letter_code
_entity_poly.pdbx_strand_id
1 'polypeptide(L)' 'MIKVYITDVENSDTAYFITEQLLKKYPGFAINFDLMDCDNVLRVEGQSFQRDDIILFLNKIGYNCEEMCY' A
#
# COMPACT_ATOMS: atom_id res chain seq x y z
N MET A 1 6.63 -9.95 -8.30
CA MET A 1 6.30 -8.58 -8.69
C MET A 1 6.32 -7.69 -7.46
N ILE A 2 6.98 -6.55 -7.55
CA ILE A 2 7.07 -5.59 -6.45
C ILE A 2 6.63 -4.23 -6.97
N LYS A 3 5.75 -3.58 -6.22
CA LYS A 3 5.33 -2.21 -6.48
C LYS A 3 5.50 -1.38 -5.23
N VAL A 4 5.91 -0.14 -5.41
CA VAL A 4 6.14 0.81 -4.32
C VAL A 4 5.26 2.03 -4.60
N TYR A 5 4.58 2.49 -3.55
CA TYR A 5 3.63 3.60 -3.67
C TYR A 5 3.96 4.69 -2.67
N ILE A 6 3.75 5.93 -3.08
CA ILE A 6 3.77 7.09 -2.19
C ILE A 6 2.34 7.29 -1.69
N THR A 7 2.17 7.45 -0.38
CA THR A 7 0.84 7.63 0.21
C THR A 7 0.85 8.82 1.18
N ASP A 8 -0.33 9.18 1.66
CA ASP A 8 -0.46 10.15 2.75
C ASP A 8 -0.91 9.51 4.06
N VAL A 9 -0.68 8.21 4.22
CA VAL A 9 -0.95 7.50 5.46
C VAL A 9 0.17 7.81 6.45
N GLU A 10 -0.17 8.50 7.55
CA GLU A 10 0.84 8.93 8.54
C GLU A 10 0.72 8.18 9.86
N ASN A 11 -0.41 7.55 10.11
CA ASN A 11 -0.71 6.90 11.38
C ASN A 11 -0.44 5.40 11.29
N SER A 12 0.31 4.86 12.25
CA SER A 12 0.66 3.44 12.24
C SER A 12 -0.55 2.53 12.40
N ASP A 13 -1.57 2.97 13.15
CA ASP A 13 -2.79 2.18 13.30
C ASP A 13 -3.54 2.08 11.97
N THR A 14 -3.60 3.17 11.23
CA THR A 14 -4.20 3.18 9.90
C THR A 14 -3.41 2.30 8.94
N ALA A 15 -2.08 2.40 8.98
CA ALA A 15 -1.21 1.56 8.15
C ALA A 15 -1.44 0.08 8.44
N TYR A 16 -1.56 -0.28 9.72
CA TYR A 16 -1.84 -1.64 10.12
C TYR A 16 -3.20 -2.11 9.58
N PHE A 17 -4.22 -1.28 9.71
CA PHE A 17 -5.56 -1.60 9.20
C PHE A 17 -5.52 -1.86 7.69
N ILE A 18 -4.88 -0.98 6.93
CA ILE A 18 -4.77 -1.11 5.48
C ILE A 18 -4.03 -2.39 5.11
N THR A 19 -2.92 -2.67 5.80
CA THR A 19 -2.14 -3.88 5.57
C THR A 19 -3.00 -5.13 5.78
N GLU A 20 -3.77 -5.17 6.87
CA GLU A 20 -4.66 -6.29 7.15
C GLU A 20 -5.71 -6.48 6.05
N GLN A 21 -6.31 -5.39 5.58
CA GLN A 21 -7.32 -5.46 4.53
C GLN A 21 -6.72 -5.94 3.21
N LEU A 22 -5.53 -5.45 2.87
CA LEU A 22 -4.85 -5.88 1.67
C LEU A 22 -4.44 -7.35 1.73
N LEU A 23 -4.00 -7.83 2.90
CA LEU A 23 -3.65 -9.23 3.06
C LEU A 23 -4.85 -10.14 2.94
N LYS A 24 -6.03 -9.69 3.34
CA LYS A 24 -7.27 -10.46 3.14
C LYS A 24 -7.61 -10.57 1.65
N LYS A 25 -7.36 -9.51 0.89
CA LYS A 25 -7.62 -9.48 -0.54
C LYS A 25 -6.55 -10.23 -1.32
N TYR A 26 -5.30 -10.16 -0.86
CA TYR A 26 -4.15 -10.77 -1.51
C TYR A 26 -3.40 -11.67 -0.52
N PRO A 27 -3.94 -12.84 -0.20
CA PRO A 27 -3.27 -13.74 0.75
C PRO A 27 -1.92 -14.21 0.19
N GLY A 28 -0.91 -14.26 1.05
CA GLY A 28 0.42 -14.66 0.65
C GLY A 28 1.31 -13.53 0.18
N PHE A 29 0.76 -12.31 0.05
CA PHE A 29 1.57 -11.14 -0.31
C PHE A 29 2.36 -10.63 0.89
N ALA A 30 3.48 -9.97 0.62
CA ALA A 30 4.23 -9.22 1.62
C ALA A 30 3.89 -7.73 1.45
N ILE A 31 3.31 -7.14 2.48
CA ILE A 31 2.83 -5.75 2.43
C ILE A 31 3.40 -5.02 3.64
N ASN A 32 4.08 -3.91 3.39
CA ASN A 32 4.73 -3.12 4.43
C ASN A 32 4.57 -1.63 4.16
N PHE A 33 4.35 -0.87 5.23
CA PHE A 33 4.45 0.58 5.19
C PHE A 33 5.78 1.01 5.81
N ASP A 34 6.41 2.02 5.20
CA ASP A 34 7.57 2.69 5.78
C ASP A 34 7.15 4.12 6.12
N LEU A 35 6.72 4.31 7.36
CA LEU A 35 6.26 5.62 7.84
C LEU A 35 7.40 6.49 8.33
N MET A 36 8.61 5.96 8.40
CA MET A 36 9.80 6.74 8.72
C MET A 36 10.25 7.57 7.52
N ASP A 37 9.85 7.16 6.32
CA ASP A 37 10.11 7.91 5.09
C ASP A 37 9.09 9.04 4.98
N CYS A 38 9.55 10.22 4.54
CA CYS A 38 8.66 11.38 4.39
C CYS A 38 7.56 11.16 3.35
N ASP A 39 7.72 10.21 2.45
CA ASP A 39 6.73 9.87 1.42
C ASP A 39 5.71 8.84 1.90
N ASN A 40 5.83 8.36 3.14
CA ASN A 40 4.92 7.36 3.71
C ASN A 40 4.72 6.19 2.75
N VAL A 41 5.81 5.49 2.47
CA VAL A 41 5.88 4.51 1.39
C VAL A 41 5.12 3.23 1.73
N LEU A 42 4.32 2.75 0.78
CA LEU A 42 3.69 1.44 0.84
C LEU A 42 4.39 0.51 -0.15
N ARG A 43 4.87 -0.61 0.33
CA ARG A 43 5.53 -1.62 -0.50
C ARG A 43 4.66 -2.86 -0.58
N VAL A 44 4.34 -3.30 -1.80
CA VAL A 44 3.51 -4.48 -2.05
C VAL A 44 4.30 -5.46 -2.91
N GLU A 45 4.45 -6.68 -2.41
CA GLU A 45 5.18 -7.74 -3.10
C GLU A 45 4.31 -8.98 -3.19
N GLY A 46 4.16 -9.53 -4.39
CA GLY A 46 3.38 -10.73 -4.62
C GLY A 46 3.57 -11.25 -6.03
N GLN A 47 2.85 -12.31 -6.38
CA GLN A 47 3.03 -12.96 -7.68
C GLN A 47 2.61 -12.05 -8.83
N SER A 48 1.37 -11.59 -8.79
CA SER A 48 0.83 -10.74 -9.85
C SER A 48 -0.37 -9.98 -9.33
N PHE A 49 -0.42 -8.69 -9.62
CA PHE A 49 -1.55 -7.84 -9.24
C PHE A 49 -1.55 -6.59 -10.10
N GLN A 50 -2.72 -5.95 -10.19
CA GLN A 50 -2.87 -4.70 -10.93
C GLN A 50 -2.49 -3.54 -10.02
N ARG A 51 -1.58 -2.67 -10.50
CA ARG A 51 -1.15 -1.52 -9.70
C ARG A 51 -2.33 -0.62 -9.32
N ASP A 52 -3.30 -0.47 -10.25
CA ASP A 52 -4.44 0.41 -10.04
C ASP A 52 -5.38 -0.10 -8.95
N ASP A 53 -5.43 -1.42 -8.71
CA ASP A 53 -6.25 -1.99 -7.65
C ASP A 53 -5.82 -1.49 -6.27
N ILE A 54 -4.53 -1.35 -6.06
CA ILE A 54 -3.99 -0.84 -4.80
C ILE A 54 -4.34 0.64 -4.65
N ILE A 55 -4.15 1.42 -5.72
CA ILE A 55 -4.46 2.85 -5.73
C ILE A 55 -5.95 3.07 -5.45
N LEU A 56 -6.81 2.33 -6.14
CA LEU A 56 -8.26 2.46 -5.97
C LEU A 56 -8.68 2.07 -4.55
N PHE A 57 -8.06 1.05 -3.99
CA PHE A 57 -8.38 0.62 -2.63
C PHE A 57 -8.09 1.73 -1.62
N LEU A 58 -6.92 2.36 -1.69
CA LEU A 58 -6.57 3.42 -0.78
C LEU A 58 -7.44 4.66 -0.99
N ASN A 59 -7.71 5.01 -2.25
CA ASN A 59 -8.59 6.14 -2.58
C ASN A 59 -10.00 5.92 -2.02
N LYS A 60 -10.50 4.70 -2.09
CA LYS A 60 -11.83 4.35 -1.62
C LYS A 60 -11.99 4.60 -0.12
N ILE A 61 -10.93 4.39 0.65
CA ILE A 61 -10.97 4.60 2.09
C ILE A 61 -10.46 5.99 2.51
N GLY A 62 -10.22 6.87 1.53
CA GLY A 62 -9.94 8.28 1.79
C GLY A 62 -8.47 8.67 1.79
N TYR A 63 -7.59 7.85 1.23
CA TYR A 63 -6.15 8.15 1.19
C TYR A 63 -5.65 8.29 -0.22
N ASN A 64 -4.66 9.15 -0.40
CA ASN A 64 -3.98 9.30 -1.67
C ASN A 64 -2.93 8.20 -1.81
N CYS A 65 -2.77 7.71 -3.03
CA CYS A 65 -1.83 6.65 -3.33
C CYS A 65 -1.36 6.81 -4.77
N GLU A 66 -0.06 6.81 -4.95
CA GLU A 66 0.55 7.03 -6.25
C GLU A 66 1.73 6.09 -6.42
N GLU A 67 1.82 5.43 -7.56
CA GLU A 67 2.94 4.52 -7.79
C GLU A 67 4.24 5.32 -7.91
N MET A 68 5.28 4.86 -7.19
CA MET A 68 6.60 5.46 -7.30
C MET A 68 7.30 4.86 -8.52
N CYS A 69 7.71 5.72 -9.44
CA CYS A 69 8.48 5.31 -10.61
C CYS A 69 9.97 5.41 -10.33
N TYR A 70 10.71 4.38 -10.69
CA TYR A 70 12.16 4.36 -10.60
C TYR A 70 12.77 4.80 -11.93
#